data_c3fb43ef32ca681705dfd7434b184537
#
_entry.id   c3fb43ef32ca681705dfd7434b184537
#
_cell.length_a   1.000
_cell.length_b   1.000
_cell.length_c   1.000
_cell.angle_alpha   90.00
_cell.angle_beta   90.00
_cell.angle_gamma   90.00
#
_symmetry.space_group_name_H-M   'P 1'
#
loop_
_entity.id
_entity.type
_entity.pdbx_description
1 polymer ?
#
loop_
_entity_poly.entity_id
_entity_poly.type
_entity_poly.pdbx_seq_one_letter_code
_entity_poly.pdbx_strand_id
1 'polypeptide(L)'
;GLHKIIGFARRTQGLIVAKGNPLGLQSLTDVARTGARFANRPLGSGTRVLLEDLLAQEGLTGQHIAGFERDETSHTAVAQAVVSGAADTGLGIEMVARARGLDFVPLVDERYHLACLKATLEQPATRALRELLLTRVWQDHLASLPGYSPMHSGQVLAMSNVLPWWDFTRPKRPSAHRKKP
;
A
#
# COMPACT_ATOMS: atom_id res chain seq x y z
N GLY A 1 7.88 -1.92 -23.98
CA GLY A 1 7.95 -3.00 -22.99
C GLY A 1 6.70 -3.90 -23.02
N LEU A 2 6.85 -5.14 -22.55
CA LEU A 2 5.78 -6.14 -22.54
C LEU A 2 4.67 -5.84 -21.51
N HIS A 3 4.97 -5.01 -20.50
CA HIS A 3 4.04 -4.66 -19.43
C HIS A 3 3.52 -3.24 -19.58
N LYS A 4 2.30 -3.03 -19.12
CA LYS A 4 1.63 -1.73 -19.04
C LYS A 4 1.06 -1.54 -17.64
N ILE A 5 0.96 -0.28 -17.28
CA ILE A 5 0.37 0.16 -16.01
C ILE A 5 -0.93 0.90 -16.34
N ILE A 6 -1.97 0.60 -15.59
CA ILE A 6 -3.23 1.33 -15.60
C ILE A 6 -3.32 2.07 -14.26
N GLY A 7 -3.46 3.38 -14.32
CA GLY A 7 -3.69 4.19 -13.11
C GLY A 7 -4.98 3.78 -12.41
N PHE A 8 -4.97 3.80 -11.09
CA PHE A 8 -6.13 3.41 -10.30
C PHE A 8 -6.47 4.46 -9.23
N ALA A 9 -5.63 4.58 -8.19
CA ALA A 9 -5.92 5.43 -7.06
C ALA A 9 -4.64 5.94 -6.37
N ARG A 10 -4.78 7.04 -5.63
CA ARG A 10 -3.93 7.36 -4.49
C ARG A 10 -4.63 6.83 -3.24
N ARG A 11 -3.86 6.24 -2.33
CA ARG A 11 -4.37 5.70 -1.08
C ARG A 11 -3.44 6.09 0.06
N THR A 12 -4.01 6.57 1.17
CA THR A 12 -3.24 6.92 2.36
C THR A 12 -3.05 5.70 3.25
N GLN A 13 -1.81 5.42 3.64
CA GLN A 13 -1.47 4.52 4.73
C GLN A 13 -1.03 5.30 5.97
N GLY A 14 -1.31 4.74 7.15
CA GLY A 14 -0.99 5.38 8.43
C GLY A 14 -1.24 4.47 9.61
N LEU A 15 -1.15 5.04 10.81
CA LEU A 15 -1.39 4.30 12.04
C LEU A 15 -2.90 4.19 12.28
N ILE A 16 -3.36 2.96 12.46
CA ILE A 16 -4.68 2.65 13.00
C ILE A 16 -4.56 2.72 14.52
N VAL A 17 -5.36 3.55 15.17
CA VAL A 17 -5.30 3.77 16.62
C VAL A 17 -6.69 3.68 17.24
N ALA A 18 -6.77 3.38 18.51
CA ALA A 18 -8.03 3.40 19.25
C ALA A 18 -8.67 4.79 19.19
N LYS A 19 -9.99 4.86 19.33
CA LYS A 19 -10.74 6.11 19.30
C LYS A 19 -10.19 7.10 20.33
N GLY A 20 -9.97 8.32 19.88
CA GLY A 20 -9.37 9.39 20.69
C GLY A 20 -7.86 9.34 20.77
N ASN A 21 -7.20 8.36 20.10
CA ASN A 21 -5.74 8.20 20.09
C ASN A 21 -5.12 8.34 21.49
N PRO A 22 -5.44 7.45 22.44
CA PRO A 22 -5.13 7.62 23.86
C PRO A 22 -3.61 7.69 24.15
N LEU A 23 -2.77 7.15 23.26
CA LEU A 23 -1.31 7.22 23.38
C LEU A 23 -0.70 8.44 22.67
N GLY A 24 -1.50 9.26 22.00
CA GLY A 24 -1.03 10.46 21.30
C GLY A 24 -0.06 10.17 20.16
N LEU A 25 -0.18 9.03 19.48
CA LEU A 25 0.73 8.61 18.41
C LEU A 25 0.55 9.49 17.18
N GLN A 26 1.63 10.09 16.67
CA GLN A 26 1.65 10.90 15.45
C GLN A 26 2.69 10.41 14.43
N SER A 27 3.63 9.55 14.84
CA SER A 27 4.75 9.06 14.03
C SER A 27 5.17 7.66 14.48
N LEU A 28 6.05 7.02 13.71
CA LEU A 28 6.68 5.76 14.13
C LEU A 28 7.66 5.99 15.28
N THR A 29 8.26 7.17 15.36
CA THR A 29 9.06 7.59 16.53
C THR A 29 8.23 7.60 17.81
N ASP A 30 6.98 8.06 17.77
CA ASP A 30 6.09 7.98 18.94
C ASP A 30 5.74 6.55 19.30
N VAL A 31 5.51 5.68 18.31
CA VAL A 31 5.28 4.24 18.55
C VAL A 31 6.46 3.61 19.29
N ALA A 32 7.69 3.88 18.82
CA ALA A 32 8.90 3.39 19.46
C ALA A 32 9.08 3.95 20.89
N ARG A 33 8.91 5.27 21.07
CA ARG A 33 9.09 5.97 22.34
C ARG A 33 8.08 5.54 23.41
N THR A 34 6.84 5.31 23.02
CA THR A 34 5.78 4.91 23.96
C THR A 34 5.77 3.42 24.28
N GLY A 35 6.49 2.61 23.49
CA GLY A 35 6.43 1.15 23.57
C GLY A 35 5.06 0.59 23.18
N ALA A 36 4.30 1.31 22.36
CA ALA A 36 2.99 0.87 21.88
C ALA A 36 3.10 -0.48 21.17
N ARG A 37 2.22 -1.41 21.55
CA ARG A 37 2.17 -2.76 20.96
C ARG A 37 1.69 -2.67 19.52
N PHE A 38 2.52 -3.09 18.58
CA PHE A 38 2.27 -2.96 17.15
C PHE A 38 1.75 -4.28 16.55
N ALA A 39 0.68 -4.20 15.77
CA ALA A 39 0.23 -5.28 14.90
C ALA A 39 0.78 -5.04 13.48
N ASN A 40 1.62 -5.96 13.01
CA ASN A 40 2.31 -5.83 11.73
C ASN A 40 1.63 -6.65 10.62
N ARG A 41 2.19 -6.60 9.43
CA ARG A 41 1.80 -7.43 8.29
C ARG A 41 2.93 -8.41 7.95
N PRO A 42 2.61 -9.57 7.37
CA PRO A 42 3.61 -10.58 7.03
C PRO A 42 4.68 -10.05 6.09
N LEU A 43 5.86 -10.64 6.17
CA LEU A 43 6.94 -10.45 5.18
C LEU A 43 6.39 -10.66 3.76
N GLY A 44 6.82 -9.81 2.83
CA GLY A 44 6.37 -9.83 1.44
C GLY A 44 5.06 -9.07 1.18
N SER A 45 4.36 -8.58 2.19
CA SER A 45 3.27 -7.63 1.98
C SER A 45 3.82 -6.23 1.67
N GLY A 46 3.16 -5.50 0.76
CA GLY A 46 3.57 -4.11 0.44
C GLY A 46 3.57 -3.19 1.65
N THR A 47 2.64 -3.39 2.60
CA THR A 47 2.56 -2.62 3.85
C THR A 47 3.77 -2.88 4.76
N ARG A 48 4.27 -4.13 4.81
CA ARG A 48 5.48 -4.45 5.59
C ARG A 48 6.72 -3.78 4.98
N VAL A 49 6.87 -3.84 3.66
CA VAL A 49 7.98 -3.14 2.96
C VAL A 49 7.89 -1.64 3.22
N LEU A 50 6.70 -1.05 3.09
CA LEU A 50 6.49 0.37 3.37
C LEU A 50 6.84 0.74 4.82
N LEU A 51 6.45 -0.09 5.81
CA LEU A 51 6.80 0.13 7.21
C LEU A 51 8.31 0.16 7.41
N GLU A 52 9.04 -0.78 6.82
CA GLU A 52 10.51 -0.86 6.93
C GLU A 52 11.18 0.37 6.31
N ASP A 53 10.68 0.86 5.17
CA ASP A 53 11.14 2.09 4.54
C ASP A 53 10.87 3.32 5.41
N LEU A 54 9.68 3.43 6.00
CA LEU A 54 9.33 4.56 6.89
C LEU A 54 10.16 4.55 8.18
N LEU A 55 10.38 3.37 8.79
CA LEU A 55 11.26 3.24 9.94
C LEU A 55 12.67 3.69 9.61
N ALA A 56 13.22 3.26 8.48
CA ALA A 56 14.57 3.66 8.05
C ALA A 56 14.68 5.18 7.84
N GLN A 57 13.65 5.84 7.30
CA GLN A 57 13.61 7.30 7.14
C GLN A 57 13.65 8.04 8.50
N GLU A 58 13.07 7.44 9.54
CA GLU A 58 13.10 7.99 10.91
C GLU A 58 14.33 7.49 11.72
N GLY A 59 15.27 6.77 11.09
CA GLY A 59 16.45 6.21 11.77
C GLY A 59 16.13 5.06 12.71
N LEU A 60 14.99 4.42 12.53
CA LEU A 60 14.49 3.30 13.33
C LEU A 60 14.65 1.96 12.61
N THR A 61 14.54 0.88 13.38
CA THR A 61 14.45 -0.50 12.86
C THR A 61 13.31 -1.23 13.57
N GLY A 62 12.97 -2.43 13.10
CA GLY A 62 11.95 -3.26 13.74
C GLY A 62 12.22 -3.56 15.22
N GLN A 63 13.49 -3.55 15.65
CA GLN A 63 13.87 -3.78 17.05
C GLN A 63 13.36 -2.68 18.00
N HIS A 64 13.09 -1.48 17.50
CA HIS A 64 12.55 -0.37 18.29
C HIS A 64 11.02 -0.46 18.46
N ILE A 65 10.35 -1.37 17.76
CA ILE A 65 8.90 -1.49 17.73
C ILE A 65 8.44 -2.72 18.52
N ALA A 66 7.76 -2.50 19.62
CA ALA A 66 7.19 -3.57 20.42
C ALA A 66 6.10 -4.32 19.62
N GLY A 67 6.24 -5.64 19.48
CA GLY A 67 5.32 -6.46 18.70
C GLY A 67 5.60 -6.48 17.19
N PHE A 68 6.77 -6.01 16.73
CA PHE A 68 7.12 -5.98 15.31
C PHE A 68 6.99 -7.33 14.59
N GLU A 69 7.21 -8.44 15.30
CA GLU A 69 7.08 -9.80 14.74
C GLU A 69 5.64 -10.36 14.84
N ARG A 70 4.70 -9.57 15.34
CA ARG A 70 3.30 -9.98 15.42
C ARG A 70 2.61 -9.71 14.10
N ASP A 71 2.47 -10.74 13.27
CA ASP A 71 1.90 -10.65 11.93
C ASP A 71 0.38 -10.85 11.92
N GLU A 72 -0.31 -9.94 11.24
CA GLU A 72 -1.73 -10.00 10.94
C GLU A 72 -1.95 -10.13 9.42
N THR A 73 -2.83 -11.02 9.01
CA THR A 73 -2.96 -11.43 7.60
C THR A 73 -3.58 -10.37 6.68
N SER A 74 -4.23 -9.36 7.23
CA SER A 74 -4.92 -8.30 6.46
C SER A 74 -4.98 -6.98 7.22
N HIS A 75 -5.26 -5.87 6.53
CA HIS A 75 -5.54 -4.59 7.19
C HIS A 75 -6.72 -4.69 8.16
N THR A 76 -7.72 -5.52 7.83
CA THR A 76 -8.87 -5.78 8.69
C THR A 76 -8.45 -6.51 9.98
N ALA A 77 -7.51 -7.46 9.89
CA ALA A 77 -6.99 -8.16 11.07
C ALA A 77 -6.15 -7.21 11.95
N VAL A 78 -5.35 -6.33 11.37
CA VAL A 78 -4.64 -5.26 12.12
C VAL A 78 -5.64 -4.39 12.89
N ALA A 79 -6.69 -3.89 12.22
CA ALA A 79 -7.71 -3.09 12.88
C ALA A 79 -8.44 -3.89 13.97
N GLN A 80 -8.71 -5.18 13.76
CA GLN A 80 -9.32 -6.04 14.76
C GLN A 80 -8.43 -6.23 15.99
N ALA A 81 -7.11 -6.33 15.80
CA ALA A 81 -6.16 -6.40 16.90
C ALA A 81 -6.21 -5.13 17.78
N VAL A 82 -6.40 -3.96 17.15
CA VAL A 82 -6.56 -2.69 17.88
C VAL A 82 -7.92 -2.64 18.60
N VAL A 83 -9.02 -3.02 17.93
CA VAL A 83 -10.37 -3.05 18.54
C VAL A 83 -10.39 -3.94 19.78
N SER A 84 -9.77 -5.11 19.71
CA SER A 84 -9.74 -6.08 20.83
C SER A 84 -8.75 -5.72 21.94
N GLY A 85 -7.95 -4.66 21.77
CA GLY A 85 -6.87 -4.29 22.71
C GLY A 85 -5.70 -5.27 22.71
N ALA A 86 -5.62 -6.14 21.73
CA ALA A 86 -4.48 -7.04 21.55
C ALA A 86 -3.24 -6.31 21.01
N ALA A 87 -3.44 -5.21 20.29
CA ALA A 87 -2.42 -4.24 19.89
C ALA A 87 -2.92 -2.82 20.20
N ASP A 88 -2.00 -1.87 20.31
CA ASP A 88 -2.32 -0.46 20.50
C ASP A 88 -2.38 0.29 19.18
N THR A 89 -1.65 -0.20 18.17
CA THR A 89 -1.59 0.38 16.83
C THR A 89 -1.08 -0.62 15.80
N GLY A 90 -1.16 -0.25 14.53
CA GLY A 90 -0.56 -0.96 13.40
C GLY A 90 -0.68 -0.13 12.13
N LEU A 91 0.15 -0.43 11.12
CA LEU A 91 0.08 0.26 9.83
C LEU A 91 -1.04 -0.30 8.96
N GLY A 92 -1.90 0.58 8.47
CA GLY A 92 -3.02 0.18 7.63
C GLY A 92 -3.61 1.32 6.81
N ILE A 93 -4.83 1.12 6.34
CA ILE A 93 -5.56 2.07 5.49
C ILE A 93 -6.73 2.71 6.24
N GLU A 94 -6.99 3.98 5.96
CA GLU A 94 -7.98 4.78 6.68
C GLU A 94 -9.39 4.17 6.60
N MET A 95 -9.79 3.69 5.43
CA MET A 95 -11.12 3.08 5.23
C MET A 95 -11.39 1.95 6.24
N VAL A 96 -10.38 1.11 6.51
CA VAL A 96 -10.52 -0.02 7.44
C VAL A 96 -10.60 0.46 8.90
N ALA A 97 -9.83 1.49 9.26
CA ALA A 97 -9.90 2.10 10.59
C ALA A 97 -11.30 2.68 10.84
N ARG A 98 -11.79 3.53 9.92
CA ARG A 98 -13.11 4.17 10.04
C ARG A 98 -14.25 3.15 10.08
N ALA A 99 -14.21 2.09 9.27
CA ALA A 99 -15.21 1.05 9.25
C ALA A 99 -15.31 0.27 10.59
N ARG A 100 -14.29 0.38 11.44
CA ARG A 100 -14.22 -0.26 12.77
C ARG A 100 -14.37 0.74 13.93
N GLY A 101 -14.75 1.99 13.65
CA GLY A 101 -14.88 3.04 14.67
C GLY A 101 -13.56 3.47 15.31
N LEU A 102 -12.43 3.16 14.64
CA LEU A 102 -11.10 3.54 15.08
C LEU A 102 -10.69 4.90 14.47
N ASP A 103 -9.73 5.54 15.10
CA ASP A 103 -9.08 6.72 14.54
C ASP A 103 -7.87 6.33 13.68
N PHE A 104 -7.43 7.29 12.88
CA PHE A 104 -6.39 7.08 11.90
C PHE A 104 -5.44 8.28 11.88
N VAL A 105 -4.14 8.00 11.92
CA VAL A 105 -3.08 9.00 11.80
C VAL A 105 -2.37 8.78 10.46
N PRO A 106 -2.57 9.67 9.46
CA PRO A 106 -1.98 9.51 8.15
C PRO A 106 -0.45 9.67 8.22
N LEU A 107 0.28 8.78 7.55
CA LEU A 107 1.75 8.85 7.46
C LEU A 107 2.24 9.07 6.04
N VAL A 108 1.64 8.39 5.04
CA VAL A 108 2.14 8.41 3.68
C VAL A 108 1.03 8.13 2.66
N ASP A 109 1.13 8.77 1.51
CA ASP A 109 0.30 8.46 0.34
C ASP A 109 1.03 7.49 -0.59
N GLU A 110 0.37 6.42 -0.97
CA GLU A 110 0.84 5.47 -1.97
C GLU A 110 0.07 5.58 -3.29
N ARG A 111 0.75 5.26 -4.38
CA ARG A 111 0.14 5.19 -5.71
C ARG A 111 -0.24 3.76 -6.01
N TYR A 112 -1.53 3.51 -6.15
CA TYR A 112 -2.05 2.19 -6.43
C TYR A 112 -2.36 2.03 -7.92
N HIS A 113 -1.77 1.03 -8.55
CA HIS A 113 -1.84 0.81 -9.99
C HIS A 113 -2.21 -0.64 -10.29
N LEU A 114 -2.81 -0.84 -11.45
CA LEU A 114 -3.01 -2.18 -12.02
C LEU A 114 -1.91 -2.44 -13.05
N ALA A 115 -1.28 -3.60 -12.99
CA ALA A 115 -0.28 -4.01 -13.97
C ALA A 115 -0.85 -5.11 -14.87
N CYS A 116 -0.61 -5.01 -16.17
CA CYS A 116 -1.02 -6.03 -17.14
C CYS A 116 0.01 -6.21 -18.25
N LEU A 117 -0.12 -7.28 -19.02
CA LEU A 117 0.63 -7.44 -20.26
C LEU A 117 0.07 -6.50 -21.34
N LYS A 118 0.93 -5.98 -22.20
CA LYS A 118 0.51 -5.13 -23.33
C LYS A 118 -0.57 -5.80 -24.18
N ALA A 119 -0.44 -7.10 -24.44
CA ALA A 119 -1.41 -7.86 -25.22
C ALA A 119 -2.80 -7.96 -24.54
N THR A 120 -2.86 -7.75 -23.22
CA THR A 120 -4.12 -7.83 -22.46
C THR A 120 -4.93 -6.54 -22.54
N LEU A 121 -4.31 -5.41 -22.90
CA LEU A 121 -4.99 -4.11 -22.94
C LEU A 121 -6.22 -4.09 -23.86
N GLU A 122 -6.15 -4.80 -24.98
CA GLU A 122 -7.21 -4.83 -25.98
C GLU A 122 -8.24 -5.94 -25.75
N GLN A 123 -8.04 -6.77 -24.71
CA GLN A 123 -9.04 -7.78 -24.36
C GLN A 123 -10.32 -7.12 -23.83
N PRO A 124 -11.51 -7.67 -24.16
CA PRO A 124 -12.79 -7.06 -23.80
C PRO A 124 -12.93 -6.75 -22.31
N ALA A 125 -12.50 -7.66 -21.43
CA ALA A 125 -12.57 -7.47 -19.97
C ALA A 125 -11.68 -6.30 -19.49
N THR A 126 -10.46 -6.17 -20.03
CA THR A 126 -9.55 -5.07 -19.65
C THR A 126 -10.06 -3.73 -20.18
N ARG A 127 -10.62 -3.72 -21.38
CA ARG A 127 -11.24 -2.51 -21.95
C ARG A 127 -12.43 -2.06 -21.11
N ALA A 128 -13.35 -2.98 -20.79
CA ALA A 128 -14.50 -2.68 -19.94
C ALA A 128 -14.09 -2.17 -18.55
N LEU A 129 -13.05 -2.78 -17.94
CA LEU A 129 -12.50 -2.30 -16.67
C LEU A 129 -11.98 -0.86 -16.81
N ARG A 130 -11.20 -0.56 -17.85
CA ARG A 130 -10.66 0.79 -18.07
C ARG A 130 -11.76 1.81 -18.31
N GLU A 131 -12.76 1.47 -19.10
CA GLU A 131 -13.93 2.30 -19.37
C GLU A 131 -14.66 2.63 -18.06
N LEU A 132 -14.89 1.63 -17.21
CA LEU A 132 -15.47 1.84 -15.87
C LEU A 132 -14.63 2.81 -15.03
N LEU A 133 -13.32 2.60 -14.95
CA LEU A 133 -12.42 3.43 -14.16
C LEU A 133 -12.35 4.88 -14.65
N LEU A 134 -12.63 5.14 -15.93
CA LEU A 134 -12.70 6.47 -16.54
C LEU A 134 -14.00 7.19 -16.22
N THR A 135 -15.06 6.48 -15.81
CA THR A 135 -16.35 7.11 -15.53
C THR A 135 -16.29 8.03 -14.32
N ARG A 136 -17.05 9.13 -14.39
CA ARG A 136 -17.19 10.05 -13.25
C ARG A 136 -17.82 9.35 -12.05
N VAL A 137 -18.82 8.49 -12.28
CA VAL A 137 -19.48 7.73 -11.22
C VAL A 137 -18.48 6.91 -10.40
N TRP A 138 -17.55 6.21 -11.07
CA TRP A 138 -16.50 5.46 -10.38
C TRP A 138 -15.54 6.38 -9.62
N GLN A 139 -15.09 7.47 -10.24
CA GLN A 139 -14.15 8.41 -9.63
C GLN A 139 -14.75 9.10 -8.41
N ASP A 140 -16.02 9.54 -8.50
CA ASP A 140 -16.73 10.13 -7.37
C ASP A 140 -16.94 9.11 -6.24
N HIS A 141 -17.27 7.85 -6.58
CA HIS A 141 -17.36 6.76 -5.59
C HIS A 141 -16.01 6.53 -4.89
N LEU A 142 -14.93 6.42 -5.66
CA LEU A 142 -13.58 6.23 -5.09
C LEU A 142 -13.18 7.40 -4.17
N ALA A 143 -13.48 8.63 -4.57
CA ALA A 143 -13.21 9.83 -3.78
C ALA A 143 -14.04 9.91 -2.50
N SER A 144 -15.18 9.21 -2.43
CA SER A 144 -16.00 9.11 -1.22
C SER A 144 -15.47 8.14 -0.16
N LEU A 145 -14.51 7.27 -0.54
CA LEU A 145 -13.92 6.31 0.39
C LEU A 145 -12.83 6.99 1.22
N PRO A 146 -12.85 6.84 2.56
CA PRO A 146 -11.82 7.41 3.43
C PRO A 146 -10.40 7.00 3.02
N GLY A 147 -9.52 7.99 2.84
CA GLY A 147 -8.13 7.77 2.47
C GLY A 147 -7.88 7.41 1.01
N TYR A 148 -8.90 7.45 0.13
CA TYR A 148 -8.75 7.23 -1.31
C TYR A 148 -9.02 8.49 -2.11
N SER A 149 -8.34 8.60 -3.25
CA SER A 149 -8.67 9.59 -4.29
C SER A 149 -8.33 9.02 -5.68
N PRO A 150 -9.07 9.40 -6.73
CA PRO A 150 -8.74 9.03 -8.11
C PRO A 150 -7.34 9.53 -8.48
N MET A 151 -6.56 8.69 -9.16
CA MET A 151 -5.25 9.08 -9.68
C MET A 151 -5.00 8.40 -11.01
N HIS A 152 -5.14 9.15 -12.10
CA HIS A 152 -5.02 8.63 -13.46
C HIS A 152 -5.89 7.38 -13.71
N SER A 153 -7.03 7.27 -13.03
CA SER A 153 -7.90 6.10 -13.05
C SER A 153 -8.29 5.73 -14.49
N GLY A 154 -8.01 4.48 -14.89
CA GLY A 154 -8.27 3.96 -16.23
C GLY A 154 -7.28 4.38 -17.32
N GLN A 155 -6.37 5.32 -17.04
CA GLN A 155 -5.36 5.77 -18.00
C GLN A 155 -4.20 4.76 -18.09
N VAL A 156 -3.74 4.50 -19.33
CA VAL A 156 -2.56 3.67 -19.56
C VAL A 156 -1.31 4.52 -19.40
N LEU A 157 -0.45 4.15 -18.48
CA LEU A 157 0.77 4.88 -18.13
C LEU A 157 2.01 4.14 -18.63
N ALA A 158 3.05 4.90 -19.00
CA ALA A 158 4.35 4.32 -19.28
C ALA A 158 5.02 3.87 -17.97
N MET A 159 5.68 2.70 -17.99
CA MET A 159 6.44 2.20 -16.84
C MET A 159 7.49 3.20 -16.36
N SER A 160 8.17 3.90 -17.28
CA SER A 160 9.15 4.93 -16.95
C SER A 160 8.57 6.12 -16.18
N ASN A 161 7.28 6.43 -16.35
CA ASN A 161 6.63 7.50 -15.61
C ASN A 161 6.21 7.07 -14.19
N VAL A 162 5.99 5.77 -14.01
CA VAL A 162 5.55 5.21 -12.71
C VAL A 162 6.74 4.79 -11.85
N LEU A 163 7.81 4.29 -12.50
CA LEU A 163 9.04 3.82 -11.87
C LEU A 163 10.25 4.59 -12.42
N PRO A 164 10.38 5.91 -12.17
CA PRO A 164 11.42 6.74 -12.78
C PRO A 164 12.84 6.36 -12.34
N TRP A 165 12.97 5.67 -11.21
CA TRP A 165 14.26 5.16 -10.69
C TRP A 165 14.69 3.83 -11.31
N TRP A 166 13.83 3.17 -12.12
CA TRP A 166 14.14 1.89 -12.72
C TRP A 166 14.80 2.09 -14.08
N ASP A 167 15.96 1.46 -14.26
CA ASP A 167 16.67 1.48 -15.55
C ASP A 167 16.03 0.47 -16.50
N PHE A 168 15.22 0.97 -17.45
CA PHE A 168 14.58 0.18 -18.51
C PHE A 168 15.53 -0.11 -19.68
N THR A 169 16.75 0.44 -19.68
CA THR A 169 17.72 0.33 -20.78
C THR A 169 18.70 -0.82 -20.58
N ARG A 170 18.70 -1.48 -19.41
CA ARG A 170 19.56 -2.64 -19.17
C ARG A 170 19.37 -3.68 -20.28
N PRO A 171 20.43 -4.06 -21.01
CA PRO A 171 20.35 -5.09 -22.03
C PRO A 171 19.86 -6.38 -21.40
N LYS A 172 18.94 -7.06 -22.07
CA LYS A 172 18.53 -8.41 -21.68
C LYS A 172 19.80 -9.27 -21.59
N ARG A 173 20.02 -9.92 -20.45
CA ARG A 173 21.08 -10.94 -20.36
C ARG A 173 20.94 -11.87 -21.56
N PRO A 174 22.03 -12.17 -22.32
CA PRO A 174 21.97 -13.13 -23.39
C PRO A 174 21.43 -14.44 -22.83
N SER A 175 20.42 -15.01 -23.46
CA SER A 175 19.95 -16.34 -23.14
C SER A 175 21.13 -17.29 -23.27
N ALA A 176 21.53 -17.97 -22.20
CA ALA A 176 22.56 -18.98 -22.26
C ALA A 176 22.11 -20.01 -23.30
N HIS A 177 22.78 -20.06 -24.44
CA HIS A 177 22.58 -21.11 -25.43
C HIS A 177 22.83 -22.44 -24.73
N ARG A 178 21.77 -23.19 -24.45
CA ARG A 178 21.87 -24.61 -24.15
C ARG A 178 22.55 -25.26 -25.34
N LYS A 179 23.85 -25.52 -25.23
CA LYS A 179 24.49 -26.50 -26.11
C LYS A 179 23.79 -27.82 -25.83
N LYS A 180 23.07 -28.33 -26.85
CA LYS A 180 22.64 -29.73 -26.85
C LYS A 180 23.88 -30.62 -27.03
N PRO A 181 23.94 -31.75 -26.34
CA PRO A 181 24.98 -32.76 -26.53
C PRO A 181 24.94 -33.39 -27.93
#